data_0b9db33cc075fde2df7ad01b68c6396a
#
_entry.id   0b9db33cc075fde2df7ad01b68c6396a
#
_cell.length_a   1.000
_cell.length_b   1.000
_cell.length_c   1.000
_cell.angle_alpha   90.00
_cell.angle_beta   90.00
_cell.angle_gamma   90.00
#
_symmetry.space_group_name_H-M   'P 1'
#
loop_
_entity.id
_entity.type
_entity.pdbx_description
1 polymer ?
#
loop_
_entity_poly.entity_id
_entity_poly.type
_entity_poly.pdbx_seq_one_letter_code
_entity_poly.pdbx_strand_id
1 'polypeptide(L)'
;MKVNEIESLSKKIGKVEKKEEQIKNFTSILEEINTLEDKKKMLWKEIYENALEDREKAKMLFSDAYISMSGAGMNEHMNIGSIMSKYIERMSKSNDQILKIAELVSKEEEKSSEVSVEDIFDKINN
;
A
#
# COMPACT_ATOMS: atom_id res chain seq x y z
N MET A 1 -28.67 -14.35 10.26
CA MET A 1 -28.20 -14.07 8.91
C MET A 1 -28.03 -12.59 8.63
N LYS A 2 -29.05 -11.77 8.86
CA LYS A 2 -28.94 -10.31 8.62
C LYS A 2 -27.87 -9.62 9.47
N VAL A 3 -27.63 -10.05 10.70
CA VAL A 3 -26.63 -9.48 11.60
C VAL A 3 -25.21 -9.75 11.07
N ASN A 4 -24.93 -10.95 10.57
CA ASN A 4 -23.63 -11.31 10.02
C ASN A 4 -23.33 -10.56 8.70
N GLU A 5 -24.35 -10.30 7.89
CA GLU A 5 -24.23 -9.52 6.66
C GLU A 5 -23.91 -8.05 6.98
N ILE A 6 -24.59 -7.48 7.99
CA ILE A 6 -24.35 -6.11 8.45
C ILE A 6 -22.93 -5.94 9.03
N GLU A 7 -22.47 -6.90 9.84
CA GLU A 7 -21.12 -6.91 10.38
C GLU A 7 -20.06 -7.02 9.27
N SER A 8 -20.30 -7.88 8.27
CA SER A 8 -19.42 -8.03 7.12
C SER A 8 -19.34 -6.76 6.29
N LEU A 9 -20.48 -6.10 6.04
CA LEU A 9 -20.53 -4.81 5.35
C LEU A 9 -19.83 -3.72 6.15
N SER A 10 -20.04 -3.65 7.45
CA SER A 10 -19.39 -2.69 8.34
C SER A 10 -17.86 -2.85 8.31
N LYS A 11 -17.36 -4.08 8.33
CA LYS A 11 -15.91 -4.36 8.21
C LYS A 11 -15.37 -3.92 6.85
N LYS A 12 -16.10 -4.18 5.76
CA LYS A 12 -15.69 -3.77 4.40
C LYS A 12 -15.62 -2.25 4.28
N ILE A 13 -16.61 -1.53 4.79
CA ILE A 13 -16.65 -0.07 4.81
C ILE A 13 -15.47 0.49 5.61
N GLY A 14 -15.19 -0.07 6.79
CA GLY A 14 -14.05 0.32 7.61
C GLY A 14 -12.71 0.14 6.92
N LYS A 15 -12.53 -0.95 6.15
CA LYS A 15 -11.32 -1.19 5.36
C LYS A 15 -11.16 -0.18 4.22
N VAL A 16 -12.25 0.17 3.54
CA VAL A 16 -12.25 1.17 2.45
C VAL A 16 -11.87 2.54 3.00
N GLU A 17 -12.47 2.96 4.12
CA GLU A 17 -12.17 4.22 4.78
C GLU A 17 -10.70 4.30 5.22
N LYS A 18 -10.16 3.23 5.78
CA LYS A 18 -8.75 3.14 6.19
C LYS A 18 -7.81 3.28 5.01
N LYS A 19 -8.13 2.62 3.90
CA LYS A 19 -7.36 2.68 2.65
C LYS A 19 -7.37 4.10 2.07
N GLU A 20 -8.52 4.75 2.02
CA GLU A 20 -8.66 6.14 1.56
C GLU A 20 -7.85 7.10 2.42
N GLU A 21 -7.86 6.91 3.74
CA GLU A 21 -7.06 7.69 4.67
C GLU A 21 -5.56 7.52 4.43
N GLN A 22 -5.10 6.28 4.23
CA GLN A 22 -3.71 5.99 3.90
C GLN A 22 -3.27 6.69 2.60
N ILE A 23 -4.10 6.64 1.57
CA ILE A 23 -3.82 7.30 0.29
C ILE A 23 -3.78 8.82 0.46
N LYS A 24 -4.72 9.38 1.20
CA LYS A 24 -4.78 10.81 1.50
C LYS A 24 -3.53 11.29 2.26
N ASN A 25 -3.11 10.54 3.27
CA ASN A 25 -1.91 10.85 4.04
C ASN A 25 -0.66 10.80 3.17
N PHE A 26 -0.54 9.79 2.33
CA PHE A 26 0.57 9.65 1.39
C PHE A 26 0.59 10.82 0.38
N THR A 27 -0.54 11.19 -0.16
CA THR A 27 -0.68 12.33 -1.07
C THR A 27 -0.23 13.63 -0.41
N SER A 28 -0.62 13.85 0.85
CA SER A 28 -0.21 15.02 1.63
C SER A 28 1.31 15.08 1.82
N ILE A 29 1.94 13.95 2.10
CA ILE A 29 3.40 13.86 2.22
C ILE A 29 4.07 14.26 0.90
N LEU A 30 3.60 13.76 -0.22
CA LEU A 30 4.14 14.10 -1.53
C LEU A 30 3.99 15.59 -1.86
N GLU A 31 2.86 16.19 -1.54
CA GLU A 31 2.59 17.60 -1.79
C GLU A 31 3.53 18.53 -1.02
N GLU A 32 3.99 18.12 0.15
CA GLU A 32 4.93 18.89 0.97
C GLU A 32 6.37 18.87 0.42
N ILE A 33 6.70 17.97 -0.51
CA ILE A 33 8.02 17.86 -1.09
C ILE A 33 8.15 18.80 -2.30
N ASN A 34 8.75 19.96 -2.10
CA ASN A 34 8.87 20.98 -3.15
C ASN A 34 9.83 20.61 -4.30
N THR A 35 10.82 19.77 -4.01
CA THR A 35 11.81 19.33 -5.00
C THR A 35 11.32 18.24 -5.94
N LEU A 36 10.18 17.62 -5.63
CA LEU A 36 9.62 16.52 -6.39
C LEU A 36 8.72 17.04 -7.51
N GLU A 37 8.98 16.60 -8.74
CA GLU A 37 8.16 16.96 -9.90
C GLU A 37 6.74 16.40 -9.78
N ASP A 38 5.75 17.15 -10.25
CA ASP A 38 4.34 16.77 -10.20
C ASP A 38 4.06 15.42 -10.90
N LYS A 39 4.73 15.16 -12.02
CA LYS A 39 4.62 13.88 -12.73
C LYS A 39 5.05 12.69 -11.87
N LYS A 40 6.13 12.85 -11.10
CA LYS A 40 6.62 11.82 -10.17
C LYS A 40 5.66 11.65 -9.00
N LYS A 41 5.11 12.73 -8.47
CA LYS A 41 4.10 12.68 -7.41
C LYS A 41 2.90 11.84 -7.84
N MET A 42 2.38 12.10 -9.04
CA MET A 42 1.26 11.35 -9.60
C MET A 42 1.59 9.87 -9.79
N LEU A 43 2.76 9.58 -10.35
CA LEU A 43 3.21 8.20 -10.57
C LEU A 43 3.40 7.44 -9.26
N TRP A 44 4.05 8.03 -8.29
CA TRP A 44 4.28 7.39 -6.99
C TRP A 44 2.97 7.16 -6.24
N LYS A 45 2.03 8.09 -6.32
CA LYS A 45 0.69 7.93 -5.77
C LYS A 45 -0.02 6.75 -6.41
N GLU A 46 0.00 6.65 -7.74
CA GLU A 46 -0.61 5.56 -8.48
C GLU A 46 -0.02 4.19 -8.10
N ILE A 47 1.31 4.10 -8.04
CA ILE A 47 2.00 2.87 -7.64
C ILE A 47 1.63 2.48 -6.20
N TYR A 48 1.58 3.45 -5.30
CA TYR A 48 1.21 3.22 -3.91
C TYR A 48 -0.23 2.71 -3.79
N GLU A 49 -1.16 3.35 -4.48
CA GLU A 49 -2.57 2.92 -4.53
C GLU A 49 -2.70 1.49 -5.08
N ASN A 50 -2.03 1.20 -6.19
CA ASN A 50 -2.05 -0.13 -6.80
C ASN A 50 -1.46 -1.20 -5.87
N ALA A 51 -0.37 -0.89 -5.18
CA ALA A 51 0.25 -1.83 -4.23
C ALA A 51 -0.67 -2.13 -3.04
N LEU A 52 -1.34 -1.12 -2.48
CA LEU A 52 -2.32 -1.30 -1.41
C LEU A 52 -3.49 -2.16 -1.88
N GLU A 53 -4.00 -1.88 -3.07
CA GLU A 53 -5.13 -2.59 -3.65
C GLU A 53 -4.79 -4.06 -3.95
N ASP A 54 -3.64 -4.31 -4.56
CA ASP A 54 -3.15 -5.67 -4.85
C ASP A 54 -2.96 -6.48 -3.57
N ARG A 55 -2.39 -5.87 -2.53
CA ARG A 55 -2.19 -6.51 -1.24
C ARG A 55 -3.52 -6.89 -0.60
N GLU A 56 -4.49 -6.02 -0.64
CA GLU A 56 -5.82 -6.24 -0.08
C GLU A 56 -6.57 -7.34 -0.82
N LYS A 57 -6.54 -7.31 -2.16
CA LYS A 57 -7.15 -8.35 -3.00
C LYS A 57 -6.51 -9.71 -2.77
N ALA A 58 -5.19 -9.77 -2.71
CA ALA A 58 -4.46 -11.00 -2.45
C ALA A 58 -4.80 -11.57 -1.08
N LYS A 59 -4.91 -10.73 -0.06
CA LYS A 59 -5.32 -11.12 1.29
C LYS A 59 -6.73 -11.71 1.32
N MET A 60 -7.66 -11.09 0.60
CA MET A 60 -9.05 -11.54 0.51
C MET A 60 -9.13 -12.90 -0.20
N LEU A 61 -8.43 -13.05 -1.32
CA LEU A 61 -8.38 -14.31 -2.07
C LEU A 61 -7.69 -15.42 -1.26
N PHE A 62 -6.66 -15.09 -0.52
CA PHE A 62 -6.00 -16.02 0.40
C PHE A 62 -6.97 -16.52 1.46
N SER A 63 -7.74 -15.62 2.07
CA SER A 63 -8.73 -15.98 3.09
C SER A 63 -9.82 -16.90 2.53
N ASP A 64 -10.32 -16.62 1.32
CA ASP A 64 -11.30 -17.44 0.66
C ASP A 64 -10.75 -18.84 0.34
N ALA A 65 -9.52 -18.92 -0.15
CA ALA A 65 -8.84 -20.18 -0.42
C ALA A 65 -8.63 -20.99 0.86
N TYR A 66 -8.25 -20.34 1.94
CA TYR A 66 -8.05 -20.97 3.26
C TYR A 66 -9.36 -21.61 3.76
N ILE A 67 -10.46 -20.87 3.67
CA ILE A 67 -11.79 -21.37 4.06
C ILE A 67 -12.19 -22.56 3.20
N SER A 68 -11.98 -22.49 1.88
CA SER A 68 -12.30 -23.57 0.95
C SER A 68 -11.46 -24.82 1.20
N MET A 69 -10.24 -24.66 1.71
CA MET A 69 -9.33 -25.77 2.03
C MET A 69 -9.70 -26.48 3.32
N SER A 70 -10.44 -25.84 4.22
CA SER A 70 -10.85 -26.41 5.50
C SER A 70 -11.77 -27.61 5.28
N GLY A 71 -11.36 -28.78 5.74
CA GLY A 71 -12.12 -30.04 5.56
C GLY A 71 -11.97 -30.69 4.19
N ALA A 72 -11.14 -30.17 3.30
CA ALA A 72 -10.87 -30.72 1.97
C ALA A 72 -9.89 -31.91 2.02
N GLY A 73 -9.90 -32.76 0.97
CA GLY A 73 -9.00 -33.89 0.82
C GLY A 73 -7.59 -33.47 0.37
N MET A 74 -6.68 -34.46 0.34
CA MET A 74 -5.25 -34.24 0.02
C MET A 74 -5.03 -33.58 -1.35
N ASN A 75 -5.76 -33.99 -2.37
CA ASN A 75 -5.63 -33.44 -3.72
C ASN A 75 -6.03 -31.96 -3.77
N GLU A 76 -7.08 -31.60 -3.08
CA GLU A 76 -7.55 -30.22 -2.98
C GLU A 76 -6.54 -29.35 -2.21
N HIS A 77 -5.96 -29.89 -1.12
CA HIS A 77 -4.89 -29.22 -0.38
C HIS A 77 -3.69 -28.91 -1.27
N MET A 78 -3.26 -29.84 -2.12
CA MET A 78 -2.15 -29.62 -3.04
C MET A 78 -2.44 -28.55 -4.07
N ASN A 79 -3.62 -28.56 -4.67
CA ASN A 79 -4.02 -27.59 -5.69
C ASN A 79 -4.24 -26.19 -5.12
N ILE A 80 -4.98 -26.07 -4.02
CA ILE A 80 -5.29 -24.82 -3.37
C ILE A 80 -4.04 -24.24 -2.69
N GLY A 81 -3.19 -25.10 -2.10
CA GLY A 81 -1.95 -24.68 -1.48
C GLY A 81 -1.01 -23.96 -2.42
N SER A 82 -0.91 -24.43 -3.68
CA SER A 82 -0.12 -23.76 -4.72
C SER A 82 -0.66 -22.36 -5.02
N ILE A 83 -1.98 -22.21 -5.11
CA ILE A 83 -2.65 -20.92 -5.34
C ILE A 83 -2.43 -19.99 -4.15
N MET A 84 -2.57 -20.49 -2.92
CA MET A 84 -2.34 -19.73 -1.69
C MET A 84 -0.92 -19.19 -1.62
N SER A 85 0.08 -19.99 -2.02
CA SER A 85 1.48 -19.55 -2.11
C SER A 85 1.65 -18.36 -3.04
N LYS A 86 0.95 -18.36 -4.17
CA LYS A 86 0.97 -17.23 -5.11
C LYS A 86 0.36 -15.97 -4.52
N TYR A 87 -0.69 -16.08 -3.73
CA TYR A 87 -1.30 -14.93 -3.04
C TYR A 87 -0.36 -14.35 -1.99
N ILE A 88 0.32 -15.21 -1.21
CA ILE A 88 1.34 -14.79 -0.25
C ILE A 88 2.49 -14.06 -0.95
N GLU A 89 2.97 -14.63 -2.06
CA GLU A 89 4.01 -14.01 -2.89
C GLU A 89 3.58 -12.64 -3.41
N ARG A 90 2.34 -12.50 -3.85
CA ARG A 90 1.80 -11.22 -4.31
C ARG A 90 1.76 -10.18 -3.19
N MET A 91 1.31 -10.57 -1.99
CA MET A 91 1.31 -9.67 -0.82
C MET A 91 2.72 -9.22 -0.48
N SER A 92 3.70 -10.13 -0.54
CA SER A 92 5.11 -9.82 -0.29
C SER A 92 5.64 -8.82 -1.31
N LYS A 93 5.37 -9.02 -2.60
CA LYS A 93 5.77 -8.09 -3.67
C LYS A 93 5.13 -6.71 -3.50
N SER A 94 3.86 -6.66 -3.09
CA SER A 94 3.17 -5.40 -2.82
C SER A 94 3.81 -4.65 -1.66
N ASN A 95 4.19 -5.35 -0.59
CA ASN A 95 4.91 -4.77 0.53
C ASN A 95 6.28 -4.23 0.11
N ASP A 96 7.01 -4.96 -0.73
CA ASP A 96 8.30 -4.51 -1.26
C ASP A 96 8.14 -3.23 -2.10
N GLN A 97 7.10 -3.13 -2.89
CA GLN A 97 6.80 -1.92 -3.67
C GLN A 97 6.52 -0.73 -2.75
N ILE A 98 5.77 -0.92 -1.68
CA ILE A 98 5.47 0.12 -0.69
C ILE A 98 6.76 0.57 0.00
N LEU A 99 7.61 -0.36 0.43
CA LEU A 99 8.91 -0.04 1.03
C LEU A 99 9.80 0.74 0.06
N LYS A 100 9.83 0.33 -1.21
CA LYS A 100 10.62 1.03 -2.22
C LYS A 100 10.15 2.48 -2.42
N ILE A 101 8.85 2.70 -2.47
CA ILE A 101 8.28 4.04 -2.57
C ILE A 101 8.62 4.85 -1.32
N ALA A 102 8.52 4.26 -0.13
CA ALA A 102 8.87 4.92 1.12
C ALA A 102 10.34 5.37 1.14
N GLU A 103 11.25 4.54 0.63
CA GLU A 103 12.66 4.89 0.48
C GLU A 103 12.86 6.06 -0.47
N LEU A 104 12.19 6.05 -1.61
CA LEU A 104 12.27 7.14 -2.60
C LEU A 104 11.74 8.45 -2.04
N VAL A 105 10.61 8.41 -1.33
CA VAL A 105 10.02 9.58 -0.66
C VAL A 105 10.98 10.14 0.38
N SER A 106 11.57 9.27 1.20
CA SER A 106 12.53 9.67 2.23
C SER A 106 13.75 10.39 1.63
N LYS A 107 14.28 9.89 0.53
CA LYS A 107 15.39 10.52 -0.19
C LYS A 107 15.02 11.91 -0.72
N GLU A 108 13.84 12.07 -1.26
CA GLU A 108 13.36 13.37 -1.76
C GLU A 108 13.09 14.35 -0.62
N GLU A 109 12.60 13.89 0.53
CA GLU A 109 12.45 14.71 1.73
C GLU A 109 13.79 15.23 2.22
N GLU A 110 14.83 14.39 2.23
CA GLU A 110 16.20 14.80 2.59
C GLU A 110 16.72 15.88 1.65
N LYS A 111 16.54 15.71 0.34
CA LYS A 111 16.92 16.73 -0.66
C LYS A 111 16.20 18.05 -0.44
N SER A 112 14.90 17.99 -0.15
CA SER A 112 14.09 19.17 0.12
C SER A 112 14.59 19.94 1.35
N SER A 113 14.96 19.21 2.40
CA SER A 113 15.54 19.78 3.62
C SER A 113 16.89 20.42 3.37
N GLU A 114 17.77 19.77 2.59
CA GLU A 114 19.09 20.30 2.21
C GLU A 114 18.98 21.60 1.42
N VAL A 115 18.09 21.63 0.41
CA VAL A 115 17.82 22.84 -0.37
C VAL A 115 17.33 23.98 0.52
N SER A 116 16.44 23.67 1.47
CA SER A 116 15.93 24.66 2.42
C SER A 116 17.03 25.23 3.30
N VAL A 117 17.95 24.39 3.78
CA VAL A 117 19.10 24.81 4.60
C VAL A 117 20.07 25.65 3.77
N GLU A 118 20.38 25.25 2.54
CA GLU A 118 21.23 26.01 1.62
C GLU A 118 20.64 27.39 1.30
N ASP A 119 19.35 27.46 1.04
CA ASP A 119 18.65 28.74 0.80
C ASP A 119 18.75 29.68 1.98
N ILE A 120 18.60 29.16 3.19
CA ILE A 120 18.77 29.93 4.44
C ILE A 120 20.20 30.41 4.57
N PHE A 121 21.18 29.54 4.27
CA PHE A 121 22.60 29.86 4.35
C PHE A 121 22.98 30.96 3.36
N ASP A 122 22.49 30.89 2.14
CA ASP A 122 22.69 31.90 1.11
C ASP A 122 22.10 33.26 1.50
N LYS A 123 20.90 33.26 2.10
CA LYS A 123 20.27 34.47 2.62
C LYS A 123 21.04 35.12 3.77
N ILE A 124 21.68 34.32 4.60
CA ILE A 124 22.52 34.84 5.73
C ILE A 124 23.82 35.40 5.25
N ASN A 125 24.43 34.80 4.23
CA ASN A 125 25.75 35.18 3.70
C ASN A 125 25.73 36.34 2.67
N ASN A 126 24.56 36.68 2.15
CA ASN A 126 24.35 37.79 1.25
C ASN A 126 23.64 38.96 1.93
#